data_86a224eb21572540e528b7933eb0686f
#
_entry.id   86a224eb21572540e528b7933eb0686f
#
_cell.length_a   1.000
_cell.length_b   1.000
_cell.length_c   1.000
_cell.angle_alpha   90.00
_cell.angle_beta   90.00
_cell.angle_gamma   90.00
#
_symmetry.space_group_name_H-M   'P 1'
#
loop_
_entity.id
_entity.type
_entity.pdbx_description
1 polymer ?
#
loop_
_entity_poly.entity_id
_entity_poly.type
_entity_poly.pdbx_seq_one_letter_code
_entity_poly.pdbx_strand_id
1 'polypeptide(L)'
;MAFNNDDRKDGVNRRHALGRMIWAGSGVLWMVSGGGPKSLGQISSAKAATAMAQAKPTIPIIAKDKTSFYWQIVLAGARKAGRDLGVNVIELGADSESDINGQIDILATAAASIPAAIVIAPAQFAELGRPIDNAAQKTRIICIDSDVGSAAFTSVLRTDNLQAGRLAADILADEIKRSYADAEGDVAIISSLSGVALVDQRAEGFADQIHKKYGALDIVAHKVGDGQATTGFNMMVDLIADYPELRGVFVSNLVMAKGAAQALAAKKANREGDKINFVGFDSDHTLVQLLQDDTVAALVVQDPFRMGYDSIKTALAASKGEHVATNVYIEANLITRANMSSARSQELLNPKID
;
A
#
# COMPACT_ATOMS: atom_id res chain seq x y z
N MET A 1 34.77 -8.61 50.98
CA MET A 1 35.68 -9.71 50.62
C MET A 1 36.13 -9.46 49.18
N ALA A 2 37.36 -9.08 49.07
CA ALA A 2 38.11 -8.83 47.84
C ALA A 2 38.73 -10.14 47.37
N PHE A 3 38.98 -10.22 46.06
CA PHE A 3 40.07 -10.90 45.35
C PHE A 3 39.79 -10.63 43.86
N ASN A 4 40.49 -9.86 43.16
CA ASN A 4 41.85 -9.54 42.77
C ASN A 4 42.54 -10.62 41.91
N ASN A 5 43.07 -10.11 40.82
CA ASN A 5 44.23 -10.52 39.98
C ASN A 5 43.95 -11.49 38.84
N ASP A 6 44.26 -11.07 37.68
CA ASP A 6 45.53 -10.69 37.00
C ASP A 6 46.07 -11.90 36.23
N ASP A 7 46.34 -11.77 35.00
CA ASP A 7 47.58 -11.98 34.30
C ASP A 7 47.44 -12.29 32.78
N ARG A 8 48.12 -11.41 32.04
CA ARG A 8 49.15 -11.60 30.96
C ARG A 8 48.68 -11.95 29.53
N LYS A 9 48.86 -10.99 28.67
CA LYS A 9 49.96 -10.79 27.69
C LYS A 9 50.28 -11.99 26.81
N ASP A 10 50.06 -11.74 25.51
CA ASP A 10 51.02 -11.89 24.37
C ASP A 10 50.24 -11.56 23.10
N GLY A 11 50.52 -10.62 22.32
CA GLY A 11 51.67 -10.07 21.70
C GLY A 11 52.12 -10.84 20.44
N VAL A 12 51.47 -10.64 19.24
CA VAL A 12 52.20 -10.90 17.97
C VAL A 12 51.81 -9.84 16.93
N ASN A 13 52.78 -8.99 16.73
CA ASN A 13 52.91 -8.04 15.65
C ASN A 13 53.32 -8.79 14.36
N ARG A 14 52.62 -8.62 13.25
CA ARG A 14 53.22 -8.84 11.93
C ARG A 14 52.73 -7.79 10.92
N ARG A 15 53.59 -6.81 10.72
CA ARG A 15 53.72 -5.98 9.50
C ARG A 15 54.28 -6.86 8.41
N HIS A 16 53.82 -6.68 7.20
CA HIS A 16 54.52 -6.79 5.88
C HIS A 16 53.41 -6.98 4.83
N ALA A 17 53.40 -6.47 3.62
CA ALA A 17 54.32 -5.62 2.88
C ALA A 17 53.57 -5.09 1.66
N LEU A 18 53.91 -3.88 1.27
CA LEU A 18 53.54 -3.32 -0.03
C LEU A 18 54.12 -4.18 -1.18
N GLY A 19 53.30 -4.49 -2.17
CA GLY A 19 53.74 -5.01 -3.46
C GLY A 19 53.17 -4.12 -4.59
N ARG A 20 53.94 -3.11 -4.99
CA ARG A 20 53.78 -2.41 -6.27
C ARG A 20 54.28 -3.32 -7.37
N MET A 21 53.45 -3.69 -8.33
CA MET A 21 53.96 -4.22 -9.62
C MET A 21 53.74 -3.15 -10.69
N ILE A 22 54.87 -2.59 -11.11
CA ILE A 22 55.04 -1.81 -12.34
C ILE A 22 55.38 -2.82 -13.44
N TRP A 23 54.60 -2.87 -14.50
CA TRP A 23 54.96 -3.53 -15.74
C TRP A 23 55.33 -2.49 -16.79
N ALA A 24 56.63 -2.43 -17.10
CA ALA A 24 57.17 -1.68 -18.20
C ALA A 24 57.07 -2.51 -19.48
N GLY A 25 56.56 -1.91 -20.53
CA GLY A 25 56.47 -2.52 -21.85
C GLY A 25 57.79 -2.59 -22.56
N SER A 26 57.99 -3.62 -23.35
CA SER A 26 59.06 -3.71 -24.33
C SER A 26 58.43 -3.73 -25.72
N GLY A 27 58.70 -2.68 -26.49
CA GLY A 27 58.38 -2.61 -27.90
C GLY A 27 59.25 -3.53 -28.74
N VAL A 28 58.58 -4.14 -29.72
CA VAL A 28 59.30 -4.75 -30.85
C VAL A 28 58.79 -4.06 -32.12
N LEU A 29 59.70 -3.33 -32.73
CA LEU A 29 59.56 -2.66 -34.02
C LEU A 29 59.86 -3.66 -35.14
N TRP A 30 58.87 -4.01 -35.98
CA TRP A 30 59.04 -4.65 -37.25
C TRP A 30 58.71 -3.68 -38.39
N MET A 31 59.83 -3.26 -39.09
CA MET A 31 59.68 -2.61 -40.39
C MET A 31 59.53 -3.68 -41.47
N VAL A 32 58.41 -3.58 -42.22
CA VAL A 32 58.38 -4.18 -43.57
C VAL A 32 57.85 -3.12 -44.51
N SER A 33 58.63 -2.85 -45.49
CA SER A 33 58.43 -1.90 -46.58
C SER A 33 57.44 -2.39 -47.65
N GLY A 34 56.65 -1.49 -48.20
CA GLY A 34 56.16 -1.53 -49.55
C GLY A 34 54.72 -1.93 -49.79
N GLY A 35 53.91 -0.93 -50.19
CA GLY A 35 52.60 -1.17 -50.78
C GLY A 35 51.67 0.04 -50.59
N GLY A 36 51.27 0.71 -51.63
CA GLY A 36 50.58 1.99 -51.74
C GLY A 36 49.24 2.15 -51.03
N PRO A 37 48.72 3.36 -50.95
CA PRO A 37 47.58 3.70 -50.11
C PRO A 37 46.28 3.19 -50.68
N LYS A 38 45.70 2.13 -50.13
CA LYS A 38 44.29 1.85 -50.28
C LYS A 38 43.54 2.63 -49.18
N SER A 39 42.66 3.50 -49.60
CA SER A 39 41.75 4.27 -48.77
C SER A 39 41.04 3.36 -47.76
N LEU A 40 41.50 3.38 -46.51
CA LEU A 40 40.72 2.86 -45.41
C LEU A 40 39.51 3.78 -45.23
N GLY A 41 38.37 3.25 -45.62
CA GLY A 41 37.11 3.93 -45.43
C GLY A 41 36.99 4.33 -43.94
N GLN A 42 36.65 5.60 -43.73
CA GLN A 42 36.21 6.11 -42.45
C GLN A 42 35.03 5.27 -41.99
N ILE A 43 35.25 4.26 -41.19
CA ILE A 43 34.19 3.61 -40.41
C ILE A 43 33.70 4.67 -39.46
N SER A 44 32.59 5.30 -39.86
CA SER A 44 31.93 6.35 -39.14
C SER A 44 31.75 5.95 -37.66
N SER A 45 32.46 6.65 -36.78
CA SER A 45 32.29 6.60 -35.32
C SER A 45 30.89 7.01 -34.85
N ALA A 46 30.03 7.40 -35.79
CA ALA A 46 28.61 7.73 -35.55
C ALA A 46 27.72 6.48 -35.32
N LYS A 47 28.18 5.26 -35.66
CA LYS A 47 27.39 4.02 -35.44
C LYS A 47 27.61 3.37 -34.09
N ALA A 48 28.68 3.74 -33.37
CA ALA A 48 28.94 3.25 -32.02
C ALA A 48 28.21 4.06 -30.92
N ALA A 49 27.76 5.27 -31.23
CA ALA A 49 27.02 6.13 -30.28
C ALA A 49 25.52 5.83 -30.18
N THR A 50 24.94 5.00 -31.08
CA THR A 50 23.49 4.76 -31.15
C THR A 50 23.06 3.43 -30.52
N ALA A 51 23.95 2.71 -29.86
CA ALA A 51 23.67 1.42 -29.23
C ALA A 51 23.97 1.34 -27.72
N MET A 52 24.06 2.46 -27.04
CA MET A 52 23.74 2.47 -25.62
C MET A 52 22.22 2.45 -25.53
N ALA A 53 21.62 1.26 -25.60
CA ALA A 53 20.26 1.05 -25.16
C ALA A 53 20.18 1.68 -23.77
N GLN A 54 19.48 2.81 -23.67
CA GLN A 54 19.38 3.58 -22.44
C GLN A 54 18.81 2.62 -21.41
N ALA A 55 19.62 2.24 -20.41
CA ALA A 55 19.21 1.28 -19.40
C ALA A 55 17.89 1.76 -18.81
N LYS A 56 16.90 0.88 -18.78
CA LYS A 56 15.57 1.22 -18.23
C LYS A 56 15.75 1.76 -16.82
N PRO A 57 15.09 2.87 -16.45
CA PRO A 57 15.13 3.36 -15.07
C PRO A 57 14.64 2.27 -14.13
N THR A 58 15.37 2.05 -13.03
CA THR A 58 15.00 1.06 -12.01
C THR A 58 14.31 1.75 -10.87
N ILE A 59 13.14 1.24 -10.48
CA ILE A 59 12.31 1.75 -9.38
C ILE A 59 11.94 0.58 -8.48
N PRO A 60 12.58 0.42 -7.30
CA PRO A 60 12.10 -0.48 -6.27
C PRO A 60 10.76 -0.01 -5.72
N ILE A 61 9.84 -0.97 -5.48
CA ILE A 61 8.62 -0.79 -4.71
C ILE A 61 8.68 -1.68 -3.47
N ILE A 62 8.57 -1.06 -2.28
CA ILE A 62 8.71 -1.71 -0.98
C ILE A 62 7.32 -1.75 -0.33
N ALA A 63 6.67 -2.91 -0.39
CA ALA A 63 5.41 -3.17 0.30
C ALA A 63 5.63 -3.37 1.81
N LYS A 64 4.56 -3.32 2.63
CA LYS A 64 4.65 -3.66 4.05
C LYS A 64 4.99 -5.15 4.23
N ASP A 65 4.36 -6.01 3.41
CA ASP A 65 4.73 -7.42 3.25
C ASP A 65 4.53 -7.86 1.79
N LYS A 66 5.05 -9.03 1.42
CA LYS A 66 4.92 -9.57 0.05
C LYS A 66 3.86 -10.65 -0.09
N THR A 67 3.23 -11.07 0.98
CA THR A 67 2.41 -12.29 1.02
C THR A 67 0.93 -12.02 1.07
N SER A 68 0.50 -10.91 1.69
CA SER A 68 -0.90 -10.57 1.79
C SER A 68 -1.51 -10.20 0.44
N PHE A 69 -2.76 -10.56 0.24
CA PHE A 69 -3.46 -10.37 -1.02
C PHE A 69 -3.51 -8.91 -1.46
N TYR A 70 -3.72 -7.99 -0.52
CA TYR A 70 -3.72 -6.56 -0.79
C TYR A 70 -2.41 -6.08 -1.44
N TRP A 71 -1.27 -6.46 -0.85
CA TRP A 71 0.04 -6.07 -1.39
C TRP A 71 0.36 -6.77 -2.71
N GLN A 72 -0.11 -8.00 -2.92
CA GLN A 72 0.02 -8.66 -4.22
C GLN A 72 -0.70 -7.89 -5.33
N ILE A 73 -1.86 -7.28 -5.04
CA ILE A 73 -2.59 -6.43 -5.99
C ILE A 73 -1.82 -5.13 -6.26
N VAL A 74 -1.26 -4.47 -5.23
CA VAL A 74 -0.41 -3.28 -5.40
C VAL A 74 0.79 -3.60 -6.29
N LEU A 75 1.49 -4.70 -6.02
CA LEU A 75 2.64 -5.14 -6.81
C LEU A 75 2.25 -5.49 -8.26
N ALA A 76 1.08 -6.08 -8.50
CA ALA A 76 0.56 -6.34 -9.85
C ALA A 76 0.35 -5.04 -10.64
N GLY A 77 -0.20 -4.00 -9.99
CA GLY A 77 -0.32 -2.66 -10.57
C GLY A 77 1.05 -2.07 -10.93
N ALA A 78 2.01 -2.18 -10.02
CA ALA A 78 3.38 -1.73 -10.25
C ALA A 78 4.06 -2.47 -11.42
N ARG A 79 3.91 -3.82 -11.50
CA ARG A 79 4.40 -4.62 -12.65
C ARG A 79 3.80 -4.15 -13.97
N LYS A 80 2.49 -3.90 -13.99
CA LYS A 80 1.81 -3.37 -15.19
C LYS A 80 2.38 -2.02 -15.60
N ALA A 81 2.56 -1.09 -14.65
CA ALA A 81 3.18 0.20 -14.92
C ALA A 81 4.62 0.04 -15.44
N GLY A 82 5.41 -0.87 -14.88
CA GLY A 82 6.74 -1.19 -15.36
C GLY A 82 6.78 -1.61 -16.83
N ARG A 83 5.85 -2.49 -17.24
CA ARG A 83 5.71 -2.91 -18.65
C ARG A 83 5.32 -1.75 -19.54
N ASP A 84 4.30 -0.98 -19.17
CA ASP A 84 3.72 0.08 -19.99
C ASP A 84 4.66 1.28 -20.16
N LEU A 85 5.42 1.62 -19.09
CA LEU A 85 6.27 2.81 -19.03
C LEU A 85 7.75 2.52 -19.32
N GLY A 86 8.11 1.26 -19.55
CA GLY A 86 9.49 0.87 -19.80
C GLY A 86 10.40 1.00 -18.58
N VAL A 87 9.87 0.77 -17.37
CA VAL A 87 10.59 0.82 -16.10
C VAL A 87 10.91 -0.59 -15.61
N ASN A 88 12.11 -0.77 -15.05
CA ASN A 88 12.46 -1.98 -14.34
C ASN A 88 11.98 -1.86 -12.88
N VAL A 89 10.87 -2.53 -12.56
CA VAL A 89 10.29 -2.56 -11.21
C VAL A 89 10.92 -3.70 -10.42
N ILE A 90 11.44 -3.41 -9.21
CA ILE A 90 11.96 -4.40 -8.27
C ILE A 90 10.99 -4.48 -7.09
N GLU A 91 10.35 -5.63 -6.92
CA GLU A 91 9.37 -5.86 -5.88
C GLU A 91 10.06 -6.32 -4.60
N LEU A 92 9.90 -5.54 -3.54
CA LEU A 92 10.48 -5.75 -2.22
C LEU A 92 9.38 -5.67 -1.15
N GLY A 93 9.64 -6.22 0.02
CA GLY A 93 8.78 -6.15 1.18
C GLY A 93 9.32 -7.03 2.30
N ALA A 94 8.98 -6.69 3.53
CA ALA A 94 9.31 -7.48 4.70
C ALA A 94 8.54 -8.83 4.72
N ASP A 95 8.86 -9.69 5.65
CA ASP A 95 8.17 -10.99 5.79
C ASP A 95 6.77 -10.85 6.40
N SER A 96 6.54 -9.77 7.16
CA SER A 96 5.23 -9.38 7.68
C SER A 96 5.14 -7.86 7.87
N GLU A 97 3.92 -7.31 7.96
CA GLU A 97 3.70 -5.87 8.23
C GLU A 97 4.26 -5.43 9.60
N SER A 98 4.47 -6.35 10.54
CA SER A 98 5.06 -6.08 11.85
C SER A 98 6.60 -6.12 11.87
N ASP A 99 7.24 -6.55 10.78
CA ASP A 99 8.71 -6.56 10.66
C ASP A 99 9.26 -5.20 10.21
N ILE A 100 9.21 -4.24 11.13
CA ILE A 100 9.63 -2.86 10.89
C ILE A 100 11.12 -2.77 10.58
N ASN A 101 11.95 -3.52 11.33
CA ASN A 101 13.40 -3.52 11.12
C ASN A 101 13.77 -4.11 9.76
N GLY A 102 13.14 -5.19 9.35
CA GLY A 102 13.30 -5.76 8.01
C GLY A 102 12.95 -4.76 6.91
N GLN A 103 11.88 -3.98 7.07
CA GLN A 103 11.52 -2.94 6.10
C GLN A 103 12.56 -1.80 6.05
N ILE A 104 13.11 -1.39 7.21
CA ILE A 104 14.18 -0.38 7.29
C ILE A 104 15.44 -0.86 6.55
N ASP A 105 15.87 -2.09 6.76
CA ASP A 105 17.05 -2.68 6.11
C ASP A 105 16.87 -2.80 4.58
N ILE A 106 15.66 -3.18 4.13
CA ILE A 106 15.28 -3.22 2.72
C ILE A 106 15.37 -1.82 2.11
N LEU A 107 14.81 -0.79 2.77
CA LEU A 107 14.87 0.59 2.30
C LEU A 107 16.32 1.09 2.21
N ALA A 108 17.14 0.83 3.22
CA ALA A 108 18.56 1.22 3.25
C ALA A 108 19.34 0.57 2.10
N THR A 109 19.11 -0.72 1.84
CA THR A 109 19.72 -1.49 0.76
C THR A 109 19.28 -0.95 -0.61
N ALA A 110 18.00 -0.72 -0.80
CA ALA A 110 17.43 -0.16 -2.03
C ALA A 110 18.04 1.23 -2.32
N ALA A 111 18.12 2.11 -1.31
CA ALA A 111 18.69 3.45 -1.45
C ALA A 111 20.20 3.44 -1.71
N ALA A 112 20.94 2.42 -1.24
CA ALA A 112 22.37 2.27 -1.52
C ALA A 112 22.66 1.99 -3.01
N SER A 113 21.72 1.42 -3.75
CA SER A 113 21.85 1.17 -5.20
C SER A 113 21.61 2.40 -6.07
N ILE A 114 21.23 3.54 -5.47
CA ILE A 114 20.94 4.82 -6.14
C ILE A 114 19.96 4.62 -7.32
N PRO A 115 18.75 4.07 -7.09
CA PRO A 115 17.76 3.86 -8.14
C PRO A 115 17.19 5.20 -8.65
N ALA A 116 16.44 5.18 -9.74
CA ALA A 116 15.79 6.37 -10.30
C ALA A 116 14.83 7.04 -9.28
N ALA A 117 14.09 6.22 -8.54
CA ALA A 117 13.27 6.60 -7.38
C ALA A 117 12.96 5.34 -6.56
N ILE A 118 12.41 5.50 -5.36
CA ILE A 118 11.88 4.41 -4.52
C ILE A 118 10.42 4.68 -4.22
N VAL A 119 9.58 3.65 -4.37
CA VAL A 119 8.21 3.63 -3.85
C VAL A 119 8.22 2.81 -2.55
N ILE A 120 7.57 3.30 -1.49
CA ILE A 120 7.49 2.60 -0.20
C ILE A 120 6.12 2.79 0.46
N ALA A 121 5.59 1.70 1.00
CA ALA A 121 4.44 1.71 1.91
C ALA A 121 4.97 1.66 3.37
N PRO A 122 5.08 2.79 4.10
CA PRO A 122 5.62 2.77 5.44
C PRO A 122 4.79 1.90 6.38
N ALA A 123 5.43 0.91 7.04
CA ALA A 123 4.75 0.02 7.98
C ALA A 123 4.44 0.72 9.32
N GLN A 124 5.25 1.73 9.71
CA GLN A 124 5.06 2.50 10.92
C GLN A 124 5.38 3.98 10.69
N PHE A 125 4.57 4.86 11.34
CA PHE A 125 4.67 6.31 11.17
C PHE A 125 6.01 6.87 11.70
N ALA A 126 6.36 6.56 12.95
CA ALA A 126 7.50 7.16 13.63
C ALA A 126 8.83 6.50 13.20
N GLU A 127 8.87 5.18 13.19
CA GLU A 127 10.09 4.39 12.98
C GLU A 127 10.64 4.51 11.56
N LEU A 128 9.75 4.68 10.55
CA LEU A 128 10.16 4.87 9.15
C LEU A 128 10.53 6.32 8.81
N GLY A 129 10.23 7.30 9.66
CA GLY A 129 10.49 8.71 9.39
C GLY A 129 11.97 8.98 9.06
N ARG A 130 12.87 8.71 10.00
CA ARG A 130 14.32 8.93 9.84
C ARG A 130 14.95 8.06 8.74
N PRO A 131 14.64 6.77 8.59
CA PRO A 131 15.08 5.98 7.44
C PRO A 131 14.70 6.59 6.08
N ILE A 132 13.49 7.13 5.95
CA ILE A 132 13.04 7.82 4.74
C ILE A 132 13.81 9.12 4.52
N ASP A 133 14.08 9.92 5.56
CA ASP A 133 14.93 11.12 5.45
C ASP A 133 16.32 10.78 4.90
N ASN A 134 16.92 9.69 5.39
CA ASN A 134 18.22 9.22 4.94
C ASN A 134 18.21 8.74 3.47
N ALA A 135 17.17 8.01 3.07
CA ALA A 135 17.00 7.55 1.69
C ALA A 135 16.76 8.70 0.72
N ALA A 136 16.00 9.72 1.14
CA ALA A 136 15.67 10.90 0.34
C ALA A 136 16.89 11.77 -0.01
N GLN A 137 17.99 11.64 0.74
CA GLN A 137 19.27 12.29 0.39
C GLN A 137 19.91 11.69 -0.87
N LYS A 138 19.52 10.48 -1.25
CA LYS A 138 20.14 9.73 -2.37
C LYS A 138 19.22 9.65 -3.59
N THR A 139 17.91 9.62 -3.40
CA THR A 139 16.94 9.42 -4.47
C THR A 139 15.57 10.00 -4.11
N ARG A 140 14.64 10.07 -5.09
CA ARG A 140 13.26 10.48 -4.85
C ARG A 140 12.48 9.38 -4.15
N ILE A 141 11.71 9.76 -3.11
CA ILE A 141 10.87 8.83 -2.36
C ILE A 141 9.40 9.13 -2.64
N ILE A 142 8.66 8.12 -3.03
CA ILE A 142 7.21 8.15 -3.17
C ILE A 142 6.62 7.23 -2.11
N CYS A 143 5.87 7.80 -1.17
CA CYS A 143 5.13 7.01 -0.18
C CYS A 143 3.79 6.55 -0.75
N ILE A 144 3.31 5.39 -0.32
CA ILE A 144 1.97 4.88 -0.66
C ILE A 144 1.26 4.37 0.59
N ASP A 145 -0.07 4.34 0.54
CA ASP A 145 -0.98 3.79 1.55
C ASP A 145 -0.98 4.57 2.87
N SER A 146 0.14 4.63 3.57
CA SER A 146 0.24 5.17 4.93
C SER A 146 1.07 6.45 4.98
N ASP A 147 0.74 7.31 5.95
CA ASP A 147 1.56 8.45 6.31
C ASP A 147 2.84 8.02 7.04
N VAL A 148 3.82 8.91 7.07
CA VAL A 148 5.10 8.70 7.75
C VAL A 148 5.59 9.97 8.42
N GLY A 149 6.28 9.86 9.53
CA GLY A 149 6.87 10.96 10.31
C GLY A 149 8.10 11.59 9.64
N SER A 150 7.98 11.91 8.35
CA SER A 150 9.00 12.57 7.52
C SER A 150 8.32 13.58 6.60
N ALA A 151 9.03 14.64 6.26
CA ALA A 151 8.65 15.59 5.20
C ALA A 151 9.55 15.45 3.96
N ALA A 152 10.48 14.51 3.93
CA ALA A 152 11.48 14.37 2.88
C ALA A 152 10.99 13.55 1.66
N PHE A 153 9.80 12.96 1.70
CA PHE A 153 9.22 12.31 0.53
C PHE A 153 8.79 13.34 -0.53
N THR A 154 8.79 12.93 -1.78
CA THR A 154 8.39 13.78 -2.91
C THR A 154 6.88 13.78 -3.12
N SER A 155 6.22 12.65 -2.92
CA SER A 155 4.77 12.46 -3.08
C SER A 155 4.28 11.35 -2.18
N VAL A 156 3.01 11.41 -1.75
CA VAL A 156 2.30 10.31 -1.11
C VAL A 156 0.99 10.02 -1.85
N LEU A 157 0.77 8.76 -2.20
CA LEU A 157 -0.47 8.28 -2.81
C LEU A 157 -1.22 7.42 -1.80
N ARG A 158 -2.46 7.76 -1.50
CA ARG A 158 -3.28 7.07 -0.51
C ARG A 158 -4.76 7.11 -0.86
N THR A 159 -5.54 6.22 -0.29
CA THR A 159 -6.99 6.28 -0.37
C THR A 159 -7.49 7.54 0.32
N ASP A 160 -8.47 8.23 -0.27
CA ASP A 160 -9.21 9.30 0.41
C ASP A 160 -10.14 8.67 1.46
N ASN A 161 -9.58 8.43 2.67
CA ASN A 161 -10.28 7.71 3.72
C ASN A 161 -11.44 8.50 4.32
N LEU A 162 -11.34 9.84 4.38
CA LEU A 162 -12.45 10.69 4.80
C LEU A 162 -13.61 10.61 3.82
N GLN A 163 -13.32 10.74 2.52
CA GLN A 163 -14.35 10.63 1.49
C GLN A 163 -14.92 9.21 1.39
N ALA A 164 -14.11 8.19 1.61
CA ALA A 164 -14.57 6.80 1.66
C ALA A 164 -15.55 6.56 2.83
N GLY A 165 -15.29 7.16 4.00
CA GLY A 165 -16.24 7.15 5.11
C GLY A 165 -17.55 7.86 4.79
N ARG A 166 -17.48 9.03 4.14
CA ARG A 166 -18.69 9.77 3.69
C ARG A 166 -19.49 8.95 2.68
N LEU A 167 -18.83 8.28 1.75
CA LEU A 167 -19.47 7.39 0.78
C LEU A 167 -20.18 6.23 1.47
N ALA A 168 -19.59 5.66 2.53
CA ALA A 168 -20.21 4.62 3.34
C ALA A 168 -21.48 5.15 4.06
N ALA A 169 -21.47 6.38 4.56
CA ALA A 169 -22.64 7.00 5.19
C ALA A 169 -23.77 7.26 4.19
N ASP A 170 -23.45 7.80 3.01
CA ASP A 170 -24.42 8.07 1.97
C ASP A 170 -25.14 6.78 1.54
N ILE A 171 -24.39 5.71 1.25
CA ILE A 171 -25.01 4.44 0.85
C ILE A 171 -25.77 3.77 1.98
N LEU A 172 -25.30 3.86 3.24
CA LEU A 172 -26.04 3.30 4.38
C LEU A 172 -27.39 3.97 4.55
N ALA A 173 -27.43 5.30 4.48
CA ALA A 173 -28.68 6.07 4.56
C ALA A 173 -29.64 5.72 3.41
N ASP A 174 -29.15 5.57 2.18
CA ASP A 174 -29.96 5.16 1.02
C ASP A 174 -30.53 3.75 1.20
N GLU A 175 -29.75 2.81 1.75
CA GLU A 175 -30.21 1.44 2.01
C GLU A 175 -31.20 1.37 3.17
N ILE A 176 -31.04 2.18 4.24
CA ILE A 176 -32.03 2.32 5.31
C ILE A 176 -33.35 2.88 4.74
N LYS A 177 -33.27 3.95 3.94
CA LYS A 177 -34.44 4.52 3.28
C LYS A 177 -35.16 3.50 2.39
N ARG A 178 -34.41 2.65 1.68
CA ARG A 178 -34.99 1.59 0.85
C ARG A 178 -35.70 0.52 1.68
N SER A 179 -35.16 0.21 2.87
CA SER A 179 -35.70 -0.83 3.76
C SER A 179 -36.87 -0.36 4.61
N TYR A 180 -36.88 0.94 4.99
CA TYR A 180 -37.82 1.50 6.01
C TYR A 180 -38.63 2.69 5.51
N ALA A 181 -38.55 3.04 4.24
CA ALA A 181 -39.17 4.20 3.58
C ALA A 181 -38.47 5.54 3.90
N ASP A 182 -37.88 5.72 5.08
CA ASP A 182 -37.18 6.92 5.51
C ASP A 182 -35.76 6.61 6.01
N ALA A 183 -34.82 7.55 5.83
CA ALA A 183 -33.46 7.46 6.35
C ALA A 183 -33.42 8.00 7.80
N GLU A 184 -33.98 7.22 8.74
CA GLU A 184 -34.06 7.53 10.17
C GLU A 184 -33.75 6.31 11.03
N GLY A 185 -33.39 6.52 12.32
CA GLY A 185 -33.15 5.48 13.32
C GLY A 185 -31.68 5.28 13.69
N ASP A 186 -31.39 4.21 14.39
CA ASP A 186 -30.10 3.94 14.99
C ASP A 186 -29.11 3.36 14.00
N VAL A 187 -27.88 3.91 14.01
CA VAL A 187 -26.74 3.37 13.25
C VAL A 187 -25.53 3.21 14.17
N ALA A 188 -24.63 2.30 13.83
CA ALA A 188 -23.41 2.07 14.60
C ALA A 188 -22.16 2.01 13.71
N ILE A 189 -21.00 2.26 14.32
CA ILE A 189 -19.69 2.12 13.70
C ILE A 189 -18.91 1.03 14.42
N ILE A 190 -18.25 0.16 13.67
CA ILE A 190 -17.22 -0.75 14.17
C ILE A 190 -15.90 -0.38 13.48
N SER A 191 -14.89 0.00 14.26
CA SER A 191 -13.55 0.31 13.78
C SER A 191 -12.53 -0.69 14.32
N SER A 192 -11.42 -0.86 13.61
CA SER A 192 -10.26 -1.56 14.14
C SER A 192 -9.25 -0.57 14.73
N LEU A 193 -8.50 -0.98 15.71
CA LEU A 193 -7.31 -0.34 16.26
C LEU A 193 -7.36 1.20 16.33
N SER A 194 -7.58 1.73 17.52
CA SER A 194 -7.50 3.18 17.78
C SER A 194 -6.09 3.71 17.47
N GLY A 195 -6.03 4.92 16.90
CA GLY A 195 -4.75 5.59 16.55
C GLY A 195 -4.15 5.16 15.21
N VAL A 196 -4.84 4.32 14.45
CA VAL A 196 -4.49 4.06 13.05
C VAL A 196 -5.19 5.08 12.16
N ALA A 197 -4.48 6.14 11.79
CA ALA A 197 -5.04 7.34 11.17
C ALA A 197 -5.99 7.06 9.99
N LEU A 198 -5.66 6.10 9.12
CA LEU A 198 -6.51 5.76 7.97
C LEU A 198 -7.87 5.16 8.37
N VAL A 199 -7.90 4.38 9.46
CA VAL A 199 -9.14 3.76 9.98
C VAL A 199 -9.97 4.80 10.73
N ASP A 200 -9.31 5.65 11.53
CA ASP A 200 -9.94 6.76 12.24
C ASP A 200 -10.59 7.74 11.25
N GLN A 201 -9.92 8.09 10.15
CA GLN A 201 -10.47 8.94 9.08
C GLN A 201 -11.71 8.36 8.41
N ARG A 202 -11.81 7.03 8.24
CA ARG A 202 -13.01 6.39 7.69
C ARG A 202 -14.20 6.56 8.64
N ALA A 203 -13.98 6.32 9.93
CA ALA A 203 -15.03 6.50 10.95
C ALA A 203 -15.41 7.97 11.11
N GLU A 204 -14.43 8.89 11.10
CA GLU A 204 -14.65 10.34 11.14
C GLU A 204 -15.47 10.81 9.94
N GLY A 205 -15.06 10.41 8.72
CA GLY A 205 -15.79 10.76 7.50
C GLY A 205 -17.22 10.26 7.49
N PHE A 206 -17.45 9.05 7.99
CA PHE A 206 -18.81 8.49 8.17
C PHE A 206 -19.63 9.33 9.16
N ALA A 207 -19.11 9.56 10.36
CA ALA A 207 -19.81 10.29 11.41
C ALA A 207 -20.11 11.74 10.98
N ASP A 208 -19.14 12.43 10.37
CA ASP A 208 -19.28 13.79 9.84
C ASP A 208 -20.41 13.86 8.81
N GLN A 209 -20.51 12.89 7.90
CA GLN A 209 -21.54 12.84 6.87
C GLN A 209 -22.93 12.55 7.45
N ILE A 210 -23.03 11.61 8.40
CA ILE A 210 -24.31 11.34 9.10
C ILE A 210 -24.80 12.61 9.78
N HIS A 211 -23.98 13.25 10.60
CA HIS A 211 -24.37 14.46 11.35
C HIS A 211 -24.74 15.63 10.43
N LYS A 212 -24.05 15.80 9.28
CA LYS A 212 -24.30 16.93 8.37
C LYS A 212 -25.50 16.75 7.48
N LYS A 213 -25.75 15.53 7.03
CA LYS A 213 -26.72 15.28 5.94
C LYS A 213 -27.93 14.44 6.36
N TYR A 214 -27.79 13.63 7.39
CA TYR A 214 -28.79 12.64 7.78
C TYR A 214 -29.17 12.78 9.25
N GLY A 215 -29.63 13.97 9.66
CA GLY A 215 -29.88 14.31 11.07
C GLY A 215 -31.02 13.51 11.75
N ALA A 216 -31.72 12.63 11.03
CA ALA A 216 -32.67 11.66 11.59
C ALA A 216 -32.03 10.27 11.83
N LEU A 217 -30.73 10.10 11.50
CA LEU A 217 -29.95 8.93 11.85
C LEU A 217 -29.06 9.25 13.06
N ASP A 218 -29.19 8.46 14.12
CA ASP A 218 -28.41 8.62 15.35
C ASP A 218 -27.29 7.58 15.42
N ILE A 219 -26.04 8.05 15.60
CA ILE A 219 -24.89 7.14 15.85
C ILE A 219 -24.92 6.73 17.31
N VAL A 220 -25.58 5.62 17.62
CA VAL A 220 -25.79 5.14 19.00
C VAL A 220 -24.57 4.43 19.58
N ALA A 221 -23.64 3.96 18.74
CA ALA A 221 -22.41 3.32 19.19
C ALA A 221 -21.26 3.48 18.19
N HIS A 222 -20.05 3.64 18.72
CA HIS A 222 -18.79 3.49 18.00
C HIS A 222 -17.90 2.51 18.80
N LYS A 223 -17.86 1.26 18.35
CA LYS A 223 -17.04 0.21 18.97
C LYS A 223 -15.69 0.12 18.27
N VAL A 224 -14.61 0.14 19.04
CA VAL A 224 -13.22 0.02 18.53
C VAL A 224 -12.64 -1.31 18.98
N GLY A 225 -12.24 -2.14 18.03
CA GLY A 225 -11.72 -3.48 18.26
C GLY A 225 -10.20 -3.60 18.12
N ASP A 226 -9.75 -4.82 17.91
CA ASP A 226 -8.34 -5.22 17.84
C ASP A 226 -7.89 -5.67 16.44
N GLY A 227 -8.75 -5.51 15.44
CA GLY A 227 -8.49 -5.95 14.07
C GLY A 227 -8.78 -7.43 13.80
N GLN A 228 -9.30 -8.20 14.77
CA GLN A 228 -9.60 -9.61 14.60
C GLN A 228 -11.06 -9.84 14.15
N ALA A 229 -11.28 -10.84 13.29
CA ALA A 229 -12.62 -11.19 12.82
C ALA A 229 -13.55 -11.64 13.96
N THR A 230 -13.02 -12.39 14.94
CA THR A 230 -13.77 -12.82 16.13
C THR A 230 -14.26 -11.65 16.96
N THR A 231 -13.46 -10.59 17.10
CA THR A 231 -13.85 -9.37 17.78
C THR A 231 -14.94 -8.64 17.03
N GLY A 232 -14.81 -8.53 15.70
CA GLY A 232 -15.87 -7.97 14.84
C GLY A 232 -17.18 -8.73 14.95
N PHE A 233 -17.13 -10.06 14.99
CA PHE A 233 -18.31 -10.92 15.21
C PHE A 233 -18.99 -10.64 16.56
N ASN A 234 -18.22 -10.66 17.66
CA ASN A 234 -18.74 -10.43 19.00
C ASN A 234 -19.33 -9.01 19.13
N MET A 235 -18.66 -8.00 18.61
CA MET A 235 -19.15 -6.62 18.63
C MET A 235 -20.49 -6.48 17.88
N MET A 236 -20.67 -7.18 16.78
CA MET A 236 -21.93 -7.17 16.05
C MET A 236 -23.04 -7.88 16.82
N VAL A 237 -22.73 -9.00 17.49
CA VAL A 237 -23.68 -9.69 18.38
C VAL A 237 -24.14 -8.76 19.51
N ASP A 238 -23.19 -8.08 20.16
CA ASP A 238 -23.50 -7.11 21.24
C ASP A 238 -24.37 -5.95 20.70
N LEU A 239 -24.05 -5.38 19.52
CA LEU A 239 -24.84 -4.32 18.92
C LEU A 239 -26.29 -4.75 18.64
N ILE A 240 -26.48 -5.97 18.15
CA ILE A 240 -27.83 -6.54 17.91
C ILE A 240 -28.60 -6.69 19.22
N ALA A 241 -27.93 -7.06 20.31
CA ALA A 241 -28.55 -7.25 21.63
C ALA A 241 -28.84 -5.92 22.33
N ASP A 242 -27.89 -4.99 22.30
CA ASP A 242 -27.95 -3.72 23.03
C ASP A 242 -28.86 -2.68 22.37
N TYR A 243 -29.01 -2.75 21.03
CA TYR A 243 -29.76 -1.77 20.23
C TYR A 243 -30.82 -2.47 19.36
N PRO A 244 -32.00 -2.79 19.90
CA PRO A 244 -33.06 -3.48 19.15
C PRO A 244 -33.57 -2.73 17.92
N GLU A 245 -33.48 -1.39 17.94
CA GLU A 245 -33.91 -0.49 16.85
C GLU A 245 -32.77 -0.21 15.84
N LEU A 246 -31.65 -0.95 15.91
CA LEU A 246 -30.51 -0.75 15.03
C LEU A 246 -30.85 -1.03 13.56
N ARG A 247 -30.76 0.01 12.71
CA ARG A 247 -31.10 -0.05 11.28
C ARG A 247 -29.88 -0.15 10.36
N GLY A 248 -28.70 0.24 10.87
CA GLY A 248 -27.50 0.22 10.04
C GLY A 248 -26.19 0.09 10.81
N VAL A 249 -25.19 -0.54 10.17
CA VAL A 249 -23.82 -0.66 10.70
C VAL A 249 -22.81 -0.41 9.60
N PHE A 250 -21.83 0.45 9.89
CA PHE A 250 -20.62 0.62 9.09
C PHE A 250 -19.42 -0.03 9.77
N VAL A 251 -18.66 -0.86 9.05
CA VAL A 251 -17.42 -1.49 9.55
C VAL A 251 -16.22 -1.07 8.70
N SER A 252 -15.27 -0.39 9.30
CA SER A 252 -14.26 0.42 8.62
C SER A 252 -13.03 -0.34 8.10
N ASN A 253 -12.96 -1.67 8.27
CA ASN A 253 -11.88 -2.51 7.71
C ASN A 253 -12.33 -3.93 7.38
N LEU A 254 -11.60 -4.60 6.48
CA LEU A 254 -11.94 -5.91 5.93
C LEU A 254 -12.12 -7.00 7.00
N VAL A 255 -11.14 -7.15 7.90
CA VAL A 255 -11.10 -8.31 8.81
C VAL A 255 -12.27 -8.30 9.78
N MET A 256 -12.55 -7.13 10.39
CA MET A 256 -13.67 -6.98 11.31
C MET A 256 -15.01 -6.98 10.58
N ALA A 257 -15.07 -6.40 9.34
CA ALA A 257 -16.27 -6.46 8.51
C ALA A 257 -16.67 -7.90 8.18
N LYS A 258 -15.71 -8.76 7.91
CA LYS A 258 -15.95 -10.19 7.70
C LYS A 258 -16.60 -10.86 8.91
N GLY A 259 -16.04 -10.65 10.11
CA GLY A 259 -16.59 -11.19 11.35
C GLY A 259 -17.99 -10.66 11.65
N ALA A 260 -18.18 -9.34 11.58
CA ALA A 260 -19.45 -8.68 11.84
C ALA A 260 -20.54 -9.13 10.83
N ALA A 261 -20.20 -9.24 9.55
CA ALA A 261 -21.13 -9.73 8.53
C ALA A 261 -21.54 -11.19 8.73
N GLN A 262 -20.65 -12.05 9.26
CA GLN A 262 -20.98 -13.43 9.64
C GLN A 262 -21.99 -13.48 10.81
N ALA A 263 -21.85 -12.61 11.81
CA ALA A 263 -22.83 -12.50 12.90
C ALA A 263 -24.20 -12.07 12.36
N LEU A 264 -24.23 -11.09 11.44
CA LEU A 264 -25.46 -10.65 10.80
C LEU A 264 -26.08 -11.75 9.93
N ALA A 265 -25.28 -12.54 9.22
CA ALA A 265 -25.75 -13.68 8.44
C ALA A 265 -26.42 -14.75 9.33
N ALA A 266 -25.85 -15.00 10.52
CA ALA A 266 -26.45 -15.92 11.50
C ALA A 266 -27.82 -15.40 12.01
N LYS A 267 -27.93 -14.10 12.32
CA LYS A 267 -29.21 -13.45 12.68
C LYS A 267 -30.24 -13.61 11.56
N LYS A 268 -29.87 -13.32 10.33
CA LYS A 268 -30.74 -13.46 9.15
C LYS A 268 -31.23 -14.89 8.95
N ALA A 269 -30.35 -15.87 9.13
CA ALA A 269 -30.70 -17.28 9.02
C ALA A 269 -31.74 -17.72 10.07
N ASN A 270 -31.68 -17.14 11.27
CA ASN A 270 -32.63 -17.41 12.35
C ASN A 270 -33.94 -16.61 12.20
N ARG A 271 -34.07 -15.73 11.18
CA ARG A 271 -35.25 -14.86 10.94
C ARG A 271 -35.57 -13.98 12.14
N GLU A 272 -34.56 -13.47 12.83
CA GLU A 272 -34.70 -12.65 14.02
C GLU A 272 -34.78 -11.15 13.67
N GLY A 273 -35.85 -10.49 14.04
CA GLY A 273 -36.01 -9.03 14.03
C GLY A 273 -35.98 -8.36 12.67
N ASP A 274 -35.86 -7.02 12.67
CA ASP A 274 -35.83 -6.17 11.50
C ASP A 274 -34.49 -6.24 10.74
N LYS A 275 -34.49 -5.79 9.49
CA LYS A 275 -33.31 -5.76 8.64
C LYS A 275 -32.29 -4.75 9.17
N ILE A 276 -31.05 -5.19 9.41
CA ILE A 276 -29.90 -4.30 9.65
C ILE A 276 -29.14 -4.14 8.34
N ASN A 277 -29.03 -2.92 7.84
CA ASN A 277 -28.26 -2.62 6.64
C ASN A 277 -26.78 -2.55 6.99
N PHE A 278 -25.95 -3.30 6.27
CA PHE A 278 -24.52 -3.44 6.57
C PHE A 278 -23.68 -2.88 5.43
N VAL A 279 -22.78 -1.93 5.75
CA VAL A 279 -21.77 -1.43 4.84
C VAL A 279 -20.39 -1.83 5.35
N GLY A 280 -19.64 -2.59 4.54
CA GLY A 280 -18.28 -3.03 4.84
C GLY A 280 -17.22 -2.21 4.11
N PHE A 281 -15.98 -2.33 4.56
CA PHE A 281 -14.83 -1.74 3.90
C PHE A 281 -13.92 -2.85 3.35
N ASP A 282 -13.47 -2.67 2.09
CA ASP A 282 -12.77 -3.66 1.27
C ASP A 282 -13.63 -4.89 0.94
N SER A 283 -13.04 -5.87 0.27
CA SER A 283 -13.74 -7.08 -0.18
C SER A 283 -12.87 -8.32 -0.07
N ASP A 284 -13.51 -9.43 0.24
CA ASP A 284 -13.00 -10.78 0.04
C ASP A 284 -14.13 -11.67 -0.48
N HIS A 285 -13.81 -12.92 -0.79
CA HIS A 285 -14.78 -13.87 -1.29
C HIS A 285 -16.01 -14.00 -0.37
N THR A 286 -15.83 -13.97 0.96
CA THR A 286 -16.93 -14.08 1.93
C THR A 286 -17.86 -12.85 1.86
N LEU A 287 -17.29 -11.65 1.88
CA LEU A 287 -18.10 -10.42 1.81
C LEU A 287 -18.81 -10.28 0.46
N VAL A 288 -18.16 -10.70 -0.64
CA VAL A 288 -18.78 -10.72 -1.97
C VAL A 288 -19.97 -11.67 -2.02
N GLN A 289 -19.88 -12.87 -1.43
CA GLN A 289 -21.02 -13.78 -1.32
C GLN A 289 -22.15 -13.17 -0.49
N LEU A 290 -21.84 -12.56 0.67
CA LEU A 290 -22.84 -11.93 1.52
C LEU A 290 -23.49 -10.68 0.87
N LEU A 291 -22.77 -10.01 -0.04
CA LEU A 291 -23.32 -8.95 -0.89
C LEU A 291 -24.32 -9.53 -1.92
N GLN A 292 -24.00 -10.67 -2.53
CA GLN A 292 -24.90 -11.37 -3.46
C GLN A 292 -26.18 -11.80 -2.76
N ASP A 293 -26.08 -12.27 -1.51
CA ASP A 293 -27.18 -12.78 -0.69
C ASP A 293 -27.99 -11.68 0.03
N ASP A 294 -27.70 -10.38 -0.23
CA ASP A 294 -28.35 -9.24 0.42
C ASP A 294 -28.21 -9.23 1.96
N THR A 295 -27.16 -9.80 2.50
CA THR A 295 -26.78 -9.70 3.92
C THR A 295 -25.89 -8.47 4.12
N VAL A 296 -24.97 -8.22 3.20
CA VAL A 296 -24.21 -6.98 3.07
C VAL A 296 -24.90 -6.12 2.03
N ALA A 297 -25.18 -4.87 2.35
CA ALA A 297 -25.87 -3.92 1.46
C ALA A 297 -24.88 -3.31 0.46
N ALA A 298 -23.68 -2.97 0.92
CA ALA A 298 -22.61 -2.39 0.09
C ALA A 298 -21.22 -2.64 0.66
N LEU A 299 -20.23 -2.53 -0.22
CA LEU A 299 -18.81 -2.53 0.10
C LEU A 299 -18.16 -1.26 -0.44
N VAL A 300 -17.39 -0.57 0.39
CA VAL A 300 -16.49 0.52 -0.03
C VAL A 300 -15.12 -0.06 -0.24
N VAL A 301 -14.68 -0.17 -1.50
CA VAL A 301 -13.49 -0.93 -1.88
C VAL A 301 -12.39 0.00 -2.38
N GLN A 302 -11.21 -0.14 -1.86
CA GLN A 302 -10.00 0.57 -2.31
C GLN A 302 -9.57 0.07 -3.69
N ASP A 303 -8.64 0.80 -4.32
CA ASP A 303 -8.03 0.42 -5.59
C ASP A 303 -6.52 0.21 -5.43
N PRO A 304 -6.07 -0.89 -4.83
CA PRO A 304 -4.66 -1.15 -4.62
C PRO A 304 -3.89 -1.35 -5.95
N PHE A 305 -4.55 -1.84 -7.00
CA PHE A 305 -3.92 -1.96 -8.31
C PHE A 305 -3.55 -0.59 -8.87
N ARG A 306 -4.48 0.36 -8.84
CA ARG A 306 -4.25 1.75 -9.26
C ARG A 306 -3.19 2.42 -8.39
N MET A 307 -3.19 2.16 -7.07
CA MET A 307 -2.16 2.66 -6.17
C MET A 307 -0.76 2.22 -6.61
N GLY A 308 -0.58 0.95 -6.89
CA GLY A 308 0.68 0.42 -7.41
C GLY A 308 1.06 0.99 -8.78
N TYR A 309 0.12 1.06 -9.70
CA TYR A 309 0.35 1.60 -11.04
C TYR A 309 0.73 3.08 -11.01
N ASP A 310 -0.09 3.91 -10.36
CA ASP A 310 0.12 5.36 -10.30
C ASP A 310 1.37 5.74 -9.48
N SER A 311 1.77 4.92 -8.49
CA SER A 311 3.01 5.16 -7.73
C SER A 311 4.26 5.03 -8.60
N ILE A 312 4.35 4.02 -9.45
CA ILE A 312 5.46 3.86 -10.40
C ILE A 312 5.47 4.98 -11.44
N LYS A 313 4.30 5.38 -11.94
CA LYS A 313 4.16 6.53 -12.86
C LYS A 313 4.65 7.82 -12.21
N THR A 314 4.25 8.09 -10.96
CA THR A 314 4.66 9.26 -10.18
C THR A 314 6.16 9.23 -9.89
N ALA A 315 6.69 8.07 -9.51
CA ALA A 315 8.12 7.87 -9.25
C ALA A 315 8.98 8.13 -10.51
N LEU A 316 8.53 7.65 -11.68
CA LEU A 316 9.20 7.90 -12.95
C LEU A 316 9.19 9.39 -13.32
N ALA A 317 8.06 10.08 -13.17
CA ALA A 317 7.95 11.53 -13.41
C ALA A 317 8.90 12.32 -12.47
N ALA A 318 8.85 12.02 -11.17
CA ALA A 318 9.72 12.64 -10.16
C ALA A 318 11.21 12.42 -10.46
N SER A 319 11.59 11.23 -10.93
CA SER A 319 12.98 10.89 -11.28
C SER A 319 13.51 11.70 -12.47
N LYS A 320 12.61 12.16 -13.36
CA LYS A 320 12.94 13.04 -14.49
C LYS A 320 12.96 14.53 -14.11
N GLY A 321 12.65 14.85 -12.85
CA GLY A 321 12.54 16.24 -12.37
C GLY A 321 11.20 16.89 -12.75
N GLU A 322 10.21 16.13 -13.23
CA GLU A 322 8.87 16.63 -13.50
C GLU A 322 8.16 16.97 -12.17
N HIS A 323 7.30 17.99 -12.20
CA HIS A 323 6.50 18.33 -11.04
C HIS A 323 5.44 17.26 -10.78
N VAL A 324 5.37 16.76 -9.56
CA VAL A 324 4.34 15.82 -9.08
C VAL A 324 3.63 16.40 -7.86
N ALA A 325 2.34 16.09 -7.71
CA ALA A 325 1.58 16.51 -6.54
C ALA A 325 2.13 15.86 -5.27
N THR A 326 2.28 16.62 -4.19
CA THR A 326 2.76 16.09 -2.90
C THR A 326 1.76 15.09 -2.31
N ASN A 327 0.46 15.34 -2.43
CA ASN A 327 -0.61 14.44 -1.98
C ASN A 327 -1.46 14.03 -3.17
N VAL A 328 -1.61 12.73 -3.38
CA VAL A 328 -2.45 12.13 -4.41
C VAL A 328 -3.48 11.24 -3.73
N TYR A 329 -4.75 11.58 -3.88
CA TYR A 329 -5.84 10.80 -3.32
C TYR A 329 -6.42 9.86 -4.38
N ILE A 330 -6.52 8.59 -4.02
CA ILE A 330 -7.14 7.54 -4.82
C ILE A 330 -8.53 7.31 -4.27
N GLU A 331 -9.55 7.54 -5.09
CA GLU A 331 -10.94 7.37 -4.69
C GLU A 331 -11.24 5.89 -4.41
N ALA A 332 -11.97 5.64 -3.32
CA ALA A 332 -12.58 4.35 -3.07
C ALA A 332 -13.82 4.16 -3.97
N ASN A 333 -14.16 2.91 -4.24
CA ASN A 333 -15.26 2.56 -5.13
C ASN A 333 -16.41 1.93 -4.33
N LEU A 334 -17.62 2.39 -4.61
CA LEU A 334 -18.82 1.79 -4.02
C LEU A 334 -19.28 0.60 -4.85
N ILE A 335 -19.35 -0.55 -4.21
CA ILE A 335 -19.85 -1.79 -4.82
C ILE A 335 -21.11 -2.24 -4.10
N THR A 336 -22.17 -2.39 -4.87
CA THR A 336 -23.48 -2.89 -4.45
C THR A 336 -23.88 -4.08 -5.30
N ARG A 337 -24.93 -4.80 -4.92
CA ARG A 337 -25.46 -5.88 -5.73
C ARG A 337 -25.85 -5.43 -7.15
N ALA A 338 -26.29 -4.18 -7.31
CA ALA A 338 -26.71 -3.63 -8.61
C ALA A 338 -25.54 -3.42 -9.59
N ASN A 339 -24.34 -3.09 -9.09
CA ASN A 339 -23.19 -2.78 -9.94
C ASN A 339 -22.02 -3.78 -9.86
N MET A 340 -22.09 -4.78 -8.96
CA MET A 340 -21.00 -5.72 -8.75
C MET A 340 -20.59 -6.52 -9.98
N SER A 341 -21.50 -6.71 -10.96
CA SER A 341 -21.20 -7.40 -12.22
C SER A 341 -20.59 -6.50 -13.29
N SER A 342 -20.46 -5.18 -13.04
CA SER A 342 -19.82 -4.27 -13.99
C SER A 342 -18.32 -4.62 -14.18
N ALA A 343 -17.74 -4.31 -15.32
CA ALA A 343 -16.33 -4.57 -15.60
C ALA A 343 -15.41 -3.96 -14.51
N ARG A 344 -15.70 -2.71 -14.11
CA ARG A 344 -14.93 -2.03 -13.08
C ARG A 344 -15.03 -2.70 -11.71
N SER A 345 -16.24 -3.07 -11.29
CA SER A 345 -16.43 -3.79 -10.02
C SER A 345 -15.74 -5.14 -10.03
N GLN A 346 -15.78 -5.87 -11.16
CA GLN A 346 -15.11 -7.16 -11.29
C GLN A 346 -13.58 -7.02 -11.24
N GLU A 347 -12.99 -5.97 -11.78
CA GLU A 347 -11.55 -5.68 -11.62
C GLU A 347 -11.15 -5.48 -10.15
N LEU A 348 -12.02 -4.85 -9.36
CA LEU A 348 -11.78 -4.60 -7.93
C LEU A 348 -12.03 -5.83 -7.07
N LEU A 349 -13.09 -6.59 -7.36
CA LEU A 349 -13.48 -7.78 -6.59
C LEU A 349 -12.64 -9.01 -6.91
N ASN A 350 -12.14 -9.10 -8.16
CA ASN A 350 -11.36 -10.23 -8.68
C ASN A 350 -10.10 -9.72 -9.40
N PRO A 351 -9.22 -8.98 -8.72
CA PRO A 351 -8.05 -8.41 -9.35
C PRO A 351 -7.11 -9.47 -9.89
N LYS A 352 -6.59 -9.24 -11.10
CA LYS A 352 -5.56 -10.10 -11.70
C LYS A 352 -4.21 -9.73 -11.11
N ILE A 353 -3.55 -10.68 -10.47
CA ILE A 353 -2.23 -10.50 -9.82
C ILE A 353 -1.07 -11.10 -10.61
N ASP A 354 -1.31 -11.55 -11.86
CA ASP A 354 -0.30 -12.18 -12.74
C ASP A 354 0.64 -11.16 -13.42
#